data_ffa52598db02dfb598af57d6f85f147a
#
_entry.id   ffa52598db02dfb598af57d6f85f147a
#
_cell.length_a   1.000
_cell.length_b   1.000
_cell.length_c   1.000
_cell.angle_alpha   90.00
_cell.angle_beta   90.00
_cell.angle_gamma   90.00
#
_symmetry.space_group_name_H-M   'P 1'
#
loop_
_entity.id
_entity.type
_entity.pdbx_description
1 polymer ?
#
loop_
_entity_poly.entity_id
_entity_poly.type
_entity_poly.pdbx_seq_one_letter_code
_entity_poly.pdbx_strand_id
1 'polypeptide(L)'
;MRTASTAVADPRSVDLWQPKESPIHTLDSLDAASLRSDVPDFRPGDTLKVHVRVIEGAKSRIQVFQGVVIRRQGQGVRETFTVRKVSYGVGVERTFPVHTPVIEKIEVVTRGDVRRAKLYYLRDLRGKAAKIKERRENAPQA
;
A
#
# COMPACT_ATOMS: atom_id res chain seq x y z
N MET A 1 36.83 -63.66 -6.45
CA MET A 1 36.68 -62.90 -5.19
C MET A 1 36.93 -61.44 -5.50
N ARG A 2 35.87 -60.63 -5.53
CA ARG A 2 35.96 -59.18 -5.75
C ARG A 2 35.53 -58.51 -4.45
N THR A 3 36.47 -57.91 -3.80
CA THR A 3 36.26 -57.15 -2.54
C THR A 3 35.58 -55.83 -2.87
N ALA A 4 34.42 -55.61 -2.30
CA ALA A 4 33.71 -54.34 -2.40
C ALA A 4 34.47 -53.26 -1.61
N SER A 5 34.89 -52.23 -2.30
CA SER A 5 35.44 -51.03 -1.69
C SER A 5 34.29 -50.20 -1.14
N THR A 6 34.17 -50.17 0.14
CA THR A 6 33.24 -49.29 0.87
C THR A 6 33.81 -47.88 0.85
N ALA A 7 33.23 -47.01 0.04
CA ALA A 7 33.54 -45.60 0.07
C ALA A 7 33.06 -45.02 1.40
N VAL A 8 34.01 -44.70 2.25
CA VAL A 8 33.76 -43.92 3.47
C VAL A 8 33.44 -42.50 3.07
N ALA A 9 32.22 -42.10 3.28
CA ALA A 9 31.79 -40.72 3.09
C ALA A 9 32.54 -39.81 4.07
N ASP A 10 33.20 -38.80 3.56
CA ASP A 10 33.94 -37.80 4.33
C ASP A 10 32.96 -36.99 5.19
N PRO A 11 33.08 -36.99 6.52
CA PRO A 11 32.16 -36.29 7.39
C PRO A 11 32.38 -34.75 7.42
N ARG A 12 33.15 -34.20 6.50
CA ARG A 12 33.47 -32.77 6.43
C ARG A 12 32.72 -31.97 5.40
N SER A 13 31.78 -32.58 4.68
CA SER A 13 30.85 -31.85 3.81
C SER A 13 29.50 -31.60 4.48
N VAL A 14 29.51 -31.20 5.73
CA VAL A 14 28.30 -30.65 6.35
C VAL A 14 28.21 -29.19 5.96
N ASP A 15 27.18 -28.91 5.21
CA ASP A 15 26.70 -27.63 4.78
C ASP A 15 26.92 -26.54 5.82
N LEU A 16 27.99 -25.77 5.65
CA LEU A 16 28.23 -24.56 6.42
C LEU A 16 27.37 -23.37 5.99
N TRP A 17 26.40 -23.63 5.11
CA TRP A 17 25.47 -22.61 4.66
C TRP A 17 24.06 -22.89 5.14
N GLN A 18 23.85 -22.86 6.45
CA GLN A 18 22.55 -22.55 6.99
C GLN A 18 22.40 -21.04 6.94
N PRO A 19 21.43 -20.50 6.21
CA PRO A 19 21.12 -19.10 6.30
C PRO A 19 20.71 -18.86 7.76
N LYS A 20 21.56 -18.17 8.51
CA LYS A 20 21.18 -17.66 9.83
C LYS A 20 19.93 -16.84 9.59
N GLU A 21 18.80 -17.29 10.10
CA GLU A 21 17.58 -16.53 10.11
C GLU A 21 17.92 -15.14 10.62
N SER A 22 17.88 -14.17 9.72
CA SER A 22 18.25 -12.81 10.08
C SER A 22 17.22 -12.31 11.09
N PRO A 23 17.63 -11.54 12.10
CA PRO A 23 16.71 -11.01 13.12
C PRO A 23 15.58 -10.15 12.52
N ILE A 24 15.67 -9.82 11.25
CA ILE A 24 14.64 -9.14 10.45
C ILE A 24 13.33 -9.95 10.38
N HIS A 25 13.40 -11.28 10.33
CA HIS A 25 12.20 -12.13 10.28
C HIS A 25 11.30 -12.01 11.52
N THR A 26 11.87 -11.74 12.69
CA THR A 26 11.08 -11.57 13.91
C THR A 26 10.26 -10.28 13.86
N LEU A 27 10.82 -9.20 13.35
CA LEU A 27 10.11 -7.92 13.17
C LEU A 27 9.05 -8.02 12.07
N ASP A 28 9.36 -8.72 10.97
CA ASP A 28 8.42 -8.92 9.87
C ASP A 28 7.18 -9.70 10.31
N SER A 29 7.32 -10.66 11.22
CA SER A 29 6.19 -11.40 11.76
C SER A 29 5.27 -10.54 12.65
N LEU A 30 5.83 -9.61 13.41
CA LEU A 30 5.07 -8.63 14.19
C LEU A 30 4.34 -7.64 13.27
N ASP A 31 5.01 -7.19 12.23
CA ASP A 31 4.43 -6.30 11.23
C ASP A 31 3.28 -6.98 10.49
N ALA A 32 3.43 -8.25 10.13
CA ALA A 32 2.40 -9.04 9.46
C ALA A 32 1.11 -9.14 10.29
N ALA A 33 1.21 -9.22 11.62
CA ALA A 33 0.06 -9.25 12.51
C ALA A 33 -0.75 -7.94 12.51
N SER A 34 -0.11 -6.82 12.15
CA SER A 34 -0.72 -5.49 12.11
C SER A 34 -1.31 -5.13 10.75
N LEU A 35 -1.15 -5.98 9.75
CA LEU A 35 -1.67 -5.75 8.41
C LEU A 35 -3.20 -5.91 8.36
N ARG A 36 -3.85 -5.00 7.62
CA ARG A 36 -5.28 -5.09 7.33
C ARG A 36 -5.51 -5.84 6.03
N SER A 37 -6.53 -6.68 6.02
CA SER A 37 -6.96 -7.43 4.83
C SER A 37 -8.09 -6.75 4.04
N ASP A 38 -8.74 -5.75 4.62
CA ASP A 38 -9.90 -5.04 4.06
C ASP A 38 -9.54 -3.84 3.18
N VAL A 39 -8.27 -3.65 2.88
CA VAL A 39 -7.78 -2.55 2.03
C VAL A 39 -8.00 -2.90 0.56
N PRO A 40 -8.74 -2.06 -0.20
CA PRO A 40 -8.90 -2.27 -1.64
C PRO A 40 -7.59 -2.06 -2.38
N ASP A 41 -7.45 -2.69 -3.55
CA ASP A 41 -6.33 -2.40 -4.45
C ASP A 41 -6.57 -1.07 -5.16
N PHE A 42 -5.69 -0.11 -4.94
CA PHE A 42 -5.74 1.20 -5.58
C PHE A 42 -4.34 1.66 -5.97
N ARG A 43 -4.27 2.56 -6.92
CA ARG A 43 -3.02 3.12 -7.45
C ARG A 43 -3.04 4.65 -7.39
N PRO A 44 -1.87 5.32 -7.48
CA PRO A 44 -1.83 6.76 -7.72
C PRO A 44 -2.67 7.12 -8.95
N GLY A 45 -3.48 8.18 -8.84
CA GLY A 45 -4.44 8.60 -9.85
C GLY A 45 -5.89 8.19 -9.57
N ASP A 46 -6.10 7.21 -8.70
CA ASP A 46 -7.44 6.78 -8.32
C ASP A 46 -8.09 7.80 -7.36
N THR A 47 -9.39 7.96 -7.49
CA THR A 47 -10.16 8.78 -6.55
C THR A 47 -10.71 7.89 -5.44
N LEU A 48 -10.37 8.22 -4.20
CA LEU A 48 -10.78 7.47 -3.03
C LEU A 48 -11.68 8.29 -2.12
N LYS A 49 -12.56 7.59 -1.40
CA LYS A 49 -13.23 8.07 -0.18
C LYS A 49 -12.61 7.36 1.01
N VAL A 50 -11.99 8.14 1.88
CA VAL A 50 -11.38 7.64 3.11
C VAL A 50 -12.26 8.00 4.28
N HIS A 51 -12.82 7.01 4.96
CA HIS A 51 -13.66 7.20 6.15
C HIS A 51 -12.75 7.21 7.38
N VAL A 52 -12.50 8.38 7.90
CA VAL A 52 -11.62 8.60 9.05
C VAL A 52 -12.43 8.76 10.32
N ARG A 53 -12.10 7.98 11.34
CA ARG A 53 -12.68 8.14 12.66
C ARG A 53 -12.01 9.30 13.38
N VAL A 54 -12.81 10.30 13.74
CA VAL A 54 -12.37 11.45 14.52
C VAL A 54 -12.94 11.33 15.92
N ILE A 55 -12.08 11.40 16.92
CA ILE A 55 -12.47 11.36 18.33
C ILE A 55 -12.37 12.78 18.87
N GLU A 56 -13.52 13.32 19.28
CA GLU A 56 -13.63 14.64 19.89
C GLU A 56 -14.20 14.49 21.30
N GLY A 57 -13.33 14.53 22.31
CA GLY A 57 -13.74 14.31 23.70
C GLY A 57 -14.36 12.92 23.90
N ALA A 58 -15.62 12.87 24.41
CA ALA A 58 -16.34 11.61 24.60
C ALA A 58 -17.08 11.11 23.35
N LYS A 59 -17.10 11.89 22.26
CA LYS A 59 -17.83 11.57 21.03
C LYS A 59 -16.85 11.16 19.93
N SER A 60 -17.23 10.15 19.17
CA SER A 60 -16.52 9.76 17.94
C SER A 60 -17.44 9.94 16.74
N ARG A 61 -16.89 10.46 15.65
CA ARG A 61 -17.60 10.61 14.38
C ARG A 61 -16.73 10.15 13.23
N ILE A 62 -17.37 9.79 12.12
CA ILE A 62 -16.68 9.44 10.89
C ILE A 62 -16.68 10.67 9.98
N GLN A 63 -15.49 11.06 9.53
CA GLN A 63 -15.32 12.11 8.55
C GLN A 63 -14.83 11.50 7.24
N VAL A 64 -15.50 11.82 6.14
CA VAL A 64 -15.13 11.34 4.81
C VAL A 64 -14.19 12.34 4.16
N PHE A 65 -13.01 11.85 3.77
CA PHE A 65 -12.06 12.62 2.98
C PHE A 65 -12.03 12.02 1.58
N GLN A 66 -12.56 12.75 0.59
CA GLN A 66 -12.59 12.32 -0.80
C GLN A 66 -11.58 13.11 -1.62
N GLY A 67 -10.75 12.42 -2.39
CA GLY A 67 -9.78 13.07 -3.26
C GLY A 67 -9.01 12.08 -4.11
N VAL A 68 -8.04 12.57 -4.83
CA VAL A 68 -7.18 11.80 -5.74
C VAL A 68 -5.91 11.38 -5.02
N VAL A 69 -5.52 10.13 -5.16
CA VAL A 69 -4.25 9.63 -4.65
C VAL A 69 -3.12 10.15 -5.51
N ILE A 70 -2.23 10.92 -4.92
CA ILE A 70 -1.05 11.48 -5.61
C ILE A 70 0.22 10.68 -5.38
N ARG A 71 0.24 9.89 -4.32
CA ARG A 71 1.41 9.10 -3.94
C ARG A 71 1.00 7.87 -3.12
N ARG A 72 1.62 6.76 -3.39
CA ARG A 72 1.60 5.57 -2.54
C ARG A 72 3.03 5.07 -2.41
N GLN A 73 3.52 4.86 -1.22
CA GLN A 73 4.90 4.45 -0.95
C GLN A 73 5.02 3.58 0.30
N GLY A 74 6.11 2.85 0.39
CA GLY A 74 6.40 1.95 1.51
C GLY A 74 5.88 0.54 1.25
N GLN A 75 6.14 -0.34 2.20
CA GLN A 75 5.73 -1.74 2.18
C GLN A 75 5.30 -2.18 3.57
N GLY A 76 4.40 -3.15 3.64
CA GLY A 76 3.90 -3.69 4.89
C GLY A 76 3.22 -2.61 5.75
N VAL A 77 3.50 -2.60 7.04
CA VAL A 77 2.92 -1.64 7.99
C VAL A 77 3.35 -0.19 7.72
N ARG A 78 4.49 0.00 7.07
CA ARG A 78 5.04 1.33 6.75
C ARG A 78 4.45 1.95 5.49
N GLU A 79 3.57 1.24 4.81
CA GLU A 79 2.94 1.73 3.60
C GLU A 79 2.01 2.90 3.90
N THR A 80 2.20 4.00 3.15
CA THR A 80 1.40 5.21 3.27
C THR A 80 0.91 5.67 1.90
N PHE A 81 -0.20 6.38 1.90
CA PHE A 81 -0.72 7.03 0.70
C PHE A 81 -1.14 8.47 1.00
N THR A 82 -0.99 9.33 0.01
CA THR A 82 -1.36 10.74 0.12
C THR A 82 -2.53 11.03 -0.82
N VAL A 83 -3.57 11.61 -0.27
CA VAL A 83 -4.77 12.02 -0.99
C VAL A 83 -4.83 13.53 -1.06
N ARG A 84 -5.08 14.05 -2.27
CA ARG A 84 -5.25 15.48 -2.53
C ARG A 84 -6.68 15.79 -2.93
N LYS A 85 -7.25 16.81 -2.33
CA LYS A 85 -8.51 17.41 -2.75
C LYS A 85 -8.37 18.92 -2.87
N VAL A 86 -9.23 19.52 -3.64
CA VAL A 86 -9.40 20.98 -3.68
C VAL A 86 -10.69 21.31 -2.94
N SER A 87 -10.58 22.12 -1.89
CA SER A 87 -11.70 22.56 -1.10
C SER A 87 -11.72 24.09 -1.07
N TYR A 88 -12.80 24.69 -1.56
CA TYR A 88 -12.95 26.16 -1.64
C TYR A 88 -11.77 26.85 -2.35
N GLY A 89 -11.27 26.28 -3.44
CA GLY A 89 -10.13 26.81 -4.18
C GLY A 89 -8.76 26.55 -3.56
N VAL A 90 -8.70 25.93 -2.38
CA VAL A 90 -7.47 25.59 -1.66
C VAL A 90 -7.17 24.10 -1.83
N GLY A 91 -5.95 23.76 -2.24
CA GLY A 91 -5.47 22.38 -2.30
C GLY A 91 -5.15 21.86 -0.89
N VAL A 92 -5.77 20.75 -0.52
CA VAL A 92 -5.54 20.07 0.77
C VAL A 92 -5.00 18.68 0.49
N GLU A 93 -3.87 18.36 1.09
CA GLU A 93 -3.25 17.04 1.01
C GLU A 93 -3.19 16.40 2.40
N ARG A 94 -3.52 15.14 2.46
CA ARG A 94 -3.40 14.37 3.70
C ARG A 94 -2.76 13.02 3.43
N THR A 95 -1.77 12.68 4.24
CA THR A 95 -1.09 11.39 4.18
C THR A 95 -1.65 10.46 5.25
N PHE A 96 -2.04 9.27 4.83
CA PHE A 96 -2.57 8.24 5.70
C PHE A 96 -1.71 6.99 5.64
N PRO A 97 -1.40 6.35 6.77
CA PRO A 97 -0.94 4.97 6.77
C PRO A 97 -2.05 4.04 6.24
N VAL A 98 -1.69 3.07 5.40
CA VAL A 98 -2.66 2.14 4.81
C VAL A 98 -3.33 1.26 5.88
N HIS A 99 -2.54 0.78 6.83
CA HIS A 99 -2.97 -0.19 7.86
C HIS A 99 -3.33 0.45 9.20
N THR A 100 -3.68 1.73 9.21
CA THR A 100 -4.08 2.43 10.46
C THR A 100 -5.49 2.05 10.91
N PRO A 101 -5.73 1.82 12.21
CA PRO A 101 -7.07 1.57 12.74
C PRO A 101 -7.95 2.83 12.76
N VAL A 102 -7.38 4.02 12.58
CA VAL A 102 -8.11 5.30 12.50
C VAL A 102 -8.98 5.38 11.25
N ILE A 103 -8.56 4.73 10.17
CA ILE A 103 -9.36 4.59 8.95
C ILE A 103 -10.32 3.44 9.15
N GLU A 104 -11.61 3.72 9.08
CA GLU A 104 -12.64 2.69 9.16
C GLU A 104 -12.77 1.94 7.84
N LYS A 105 -12.88 2.69 6.73
CA LYS A 105 -13.08 2.12 5.39
C LYS A 105 -12.42 2.99 4.33
N ILE A 106 -11.94 2.34 3.27
CA ILE A 106 -11.45 2.98 2.05
C ILE A 106 -12.32 2.50 0.89
N GLU A 107 -12.89 3.42 0.13
CA GLU A 107 -13.68 3.13 -1.05
C GLU A 107 -13.02 3.71 -2.29
N VAL A 108 -12.89 2.93 -3.34
CA VAL A 108 -12.45 3.39 -4.65
C VAL A 108 -13.67 3.90 -5.41
N VAL A 109 -13.68 5.19 -5.73
CA VAL A 109 -14.77 5.84 -6.48
C VAL A 109 -14.55 5.71 -7.98
N THR A 110 -13.35 6.08 -8.42
CA THR A 110 -12.98 6.11 -9.83
C THR A 110 -11.53 5.69 -9.97
N ARG A 111 -11.24 4.92 -10.99
CA ARG A 111 -9.87 4.55 -11.32
C ARG A 111 -9.30 5.48 -12.37
N GLY A 112 -8.15 6.07 -12.09
CA GLY A 112 -7.48 7.01 -12.97
C GLY A 112 -6.45 6.35 -13.88
N ASP A 113 -6.33 6.89 -15.09
CA ASP A 113 -5.28 6.52 -16.05
C ASP A 113 -4.16 7.54 -15.99
N VAL A 114 -3.05 7.17 -15.36
CA VAL A 114 -1.87 8.00 -15.18
C VAL A 114 -0.61 7.24 -15.54
N ARG A 115 0.39 7.96 -16.05
CA ARG A 115 1.68 7.39 -16.45
C ARG A 115 2.74 7.43 -15.35
N ARG A 116 2.52 8.23 -14.30
CA ARG A 116 3.49 8.46 -13.23
C ARG A 116 3.01 7.85 -11.92
N ALA A 117 3.94 7.36 -11.13
CA ALA A 117 3.67 6.83 -9.80
C ALA A 117 3.47 7.93 -8.75
N LYS A 118 3.99 9.13 -8.99
CA LYS A 118 3.87 10.29 -8.12
C LYS A 118 3.34 11.47 -8.92
N LEU A 119 2.22 12.02 -8.49
CA LEU A 119 1.44 13.01 -9.24
C LEU A 119 1.59 14.41 -8.63
N TYR A 120 2.80 14.81 -8.29
CA TYR A 120 3.06 16.13 -7.71
C TYR A 120 2.77 17.29 -8.65
N TYR A 121 2.76 17.07 -9.95
CA TYR A 121 2.38 18.06 -10.94
C TYR A 121 0.94 18.56 -10.80
N LEU A 122 0.06 17.79 -10.14
CA LEU A 122 -1.32 18.22 -9.88
C LEU A 122 -1.40 19.42 -8.93
N ARG A 123 -0.35 19.68 -8.17
CA ARG A 123 -0.29 20.85 -7.28
C ARG A 123 -0.32 22.16 -8.03
N ASP A 124 0.26 22.19 -9.23
CA ASP A 124 0.36 23.36 -10.08
C ASP A 124 -0.82 23.51 -11.04
N LEU A 125 -1.63 22.45 -11.18
CA LEU A 125 -2.75 22.42 -12.10
C LEU A 125 -4.08 22.72 -11.39
N ARG A 126 -4.97 23.42 -12.10
CA ARG A 126 -6.32 23.76 -11.61
C ARG A 126 -7.36 23.53 -12.70
N GLY A 127 -8.60 23.25 -12.26
CA GLY A 127 -9.75 23.09 -13.16
C GLY A 127 -9.59 21.91 -14.11
N LYS A 128 -9.81 22.14 -15.40
CA LYS A 128 -9.77 21.09 -16.42
C LYS A 128 -8.40 20.43 -16.57
N ALA A 129 -7.32 21.19 -16.39
CA ALA A 129 -5.95 20.68 -16.50
C ALA A 129 -5.61 19.67 -15.37
N ALA A 130 -6.24 19.79 -14.22
CA ALA A 130 -6.06 18.87 -13.10
C ALA A 130 -6.95 17.62 -13.19
N LYS A 131 -7.83 17.52 -14.19
CA LYS A 131 -8.73 16.39 -14.35
C LYS A 131 -7.97 15.17 -14.87
N ILE A 132 -8.01 14.08 -14.10
CA ILE A 132 -7.43 12.80 -14.49
C ILE A 132 -8.43 12.05 -15.36
N LYS A 133 -7.93 11.47 -16.45
CA LYS A 133 -8.72 10.60 -17.32
C LYS A 133 -9.07 9.32 -16.59
N GLU A 134 -10.32 8.91 -16.68
CA GLU A 134 -10.79 7.67 -16.10
C GLU A 134 -10.26 6.47 -16.91
N ARG A 135 -9.72 5.47 -16.20
CA ARG A 135 -9.31 4.21 -16.79
C ARG A 135 -10.56 3.35 -16.98
N ARG A 136 -10.90 3.06 -18.22
CA ARG A 136 -11.93 2.07 -18.54
C ARG A 136 -11.32 0.69 -18.28
N GLU A 137 -11.86 -0.04 -17.33
CA GLU A 137 -11.64 -1.48 -17.25
C GLU A 137 -12.35 -2.10 -18.44
N ASN A 138 -11.58 -2.71 -19.34
CA ASN A 138 -12.19 -3.56 -20.36
C ASN A 138 -12.96 -4.64 -19.60
N ALA A 139 -14.28 -4.60 -19.68
CA ALA A 139 -15.09 -5.70 -19.20
C ALA A 139 -14.56 -6.99 -19.86
N PRO A 140 -14.39 -8.08 -19.11
CA PRO A 140 -14.02 -9.33 -19.72
C PRO A 140 -15.05 -9.61 -20.82
N GLN A 141 -14.55 -9.73 -22.05
CA GLN A 141 -15.39 -10.16 -23.15
C GLN A 141 -15.90 -11.57 -22.78
N ALA A 142 -17.17 -11.63 -22.53
CA ALA A 142 -17.85 -12.87 -22.31
C ALA A 142 -17.80 -13.75 -23.58
#